data_8d1f67a9611226ac6aab3c104a4e0a4f
#
_entry.id   8d1f67a9611226ac6aab3c104a4e0a4f
#
_cell.length_a   1.000
_cell.length_b   1.000
_cell.length_c   1.000
_cell.angle_alpha   90.00
_cell.angle_beta   90.00
_cell.angle_gamma   90.00
#
_symmetry.space_group_name_H-M   'P 1'
#
loop_
_entity.id
_entity.type
_entity.pdbx_description
1 polymer ?
#
loop_
_entity_poly.entity_id
_entity_poly.type
_entity_poly.pdbx_seq_one_letter_code
_entity_poly.pdbx_strand_id
1 'polypeptide(L)'
;MAIRVMGSPFGSETRTRVLVALSLLDSSFQRELARLLDRSPSVVQKALGGLERDGLVSGRSVGRTRVYSLNPRYFALQELQAFLSRIADADTTLRQRAAELRRRPRRTGKPL
;
A
#
# COMPACT_ATOMS: atom_id res chain seq x y z
N MET A 1 6.00 -9.48 15.87
CA MET A 1 5.71 -9.00 14.52
C MET A 1 4.34 -9.47 14.10
N ALA A 2 3.40 -8.56 14.12
CA ALA A 2 2.00 -8.93 13.98
C ALA A 2 1.67 -9.56 12.64
N ILE A 3 2.23 -9.02 11.56
CA ILE A 3 1.90 -9.53 10.22
C ILE A 3 2.35 -10.97 10.05
N ARG A 4 3.47 -11.31 10.66
CA ARG A 4 3.99 -12.67 10.53
C ARG A 4 3.10 -13.70 11.21
N VAL A 5 2.40 -13.29 12.25
CA VAL A 5 1.46 -14.18 12.92
C VAL A 5 0.36 -14.62 11.97
N MET A 6 -0.01 -13.74 11.05
CA MET A 6 -1.09 -14.00 10.11
C MET A 6 -0.62 -14.68 8.83
N GLY A 7 0.67 -14.87 8.68
CA GLY A 7 1.21 -15.46 7.47
C GLY A 7 1.21 -14.47 6.33
N SER A 8 1.02 -14.98 5.12
CA SER A 8 1.08 -14.18 3.91
C SER A 8 -0.21 -14.38 3.10
N PRO A 9 -1.33 -13.83 3.58
CA PRO A 9 -2.63 -14.13 2.96
C PRO A 9 -2.76 -13.66 1.53
N PHE A 10 -1.88 -12.77 1.05
CA PHE A 10 -1.97 -12.24 -0.30
C PHE A 10 -0.80 -12.70 -1.17
N GLY A 11 -0.12 -13.77 -0.77
CA GLY A 11 0.93 -14.37 -1.57
C GLY A 11 2.33 -14.14 -1.04
N SER A 12 2.60 -13.00 -0.44
CA SER A 12 3.89 -12.73 0.16
C SER A 12 3.74 -11.66 1.23
N GLU A 13 4.73 -11.56 2.10
CA GLU A 13 4.73 -10.53 3.12
C GLU A 13 4.75 -9.14 2.49
N THR A 14 5.54 -8.96 1.44
CA THR A 14 5.61 -7.67 0.78
C THR A 14 4.26 -7.27 0.19
N ARG A 15 3.58 -8.20 -0.47
CA ARG A 15 2.27 -7.90 -1.04
C ARG A 15 1.28 -7.49 0.04
N THR A 16 1.30 -8.21 1.16
CA THR A 16 0.43 -7.86 2.29
C THR A 16 0.74 -6.46 2.81
N ARG A 17 2.02 -6.16 3.00
CA ARG A 17 2.41 -4.87 3.53
C ARG A 17 2.09 -3.72 2.56
N VAL A 18 2.23 -3.95 1.27
CA VAL A 18 1.84 -2.95 0.27
C VAL A 18 0.35 -2.65 0.38
N LEU A 19 -0.47 -3.68 0.50
CA LEU A 19 -1.91 -3.48 0.62
C LEU A 19 -2.26 -2.72 1.90
N VAL A 20 -1.63 -3.08 3.02
CA VAL A 20 -1.87 -2.38 4.27
C VAL A 20 -1.47 -0.91 4.14
N ALA A 21 -0.32 -0.65 3.55
CA ALA A 21 0.13 0.72 3.35
C ALA A 21 -0.84 1.52 2.50
N LEU A 22 -1.34 0.93 1.41
CA LEU A 22 -2.30 1.61 0.55
C LEU A 22 -3.61 1.88 1.29
N SER A 23 -4.03 0.96 2.16
CA SER A 23 -5.24 1.20 2.94
C SER A 23 -5.06 2.37 3.91
N LEU A 24 -3.85 2.57 4.40
CA LEU A 24 -3.56 3.67 5.32
C LEU A 24 -3.35 5.00 4.60
N LEU A 25 -2.80 4.97 3.40
CA LEU A 25 -2.43 6.19 2.67
C LEU A 25 -3.45 6.60 1.63
N ASP A 26 -4.38 5.75 1.29
CA ASP A 26 -5.36 5.89 0.22
C ASP A 26 -4.74 5.74 -1.16
N SER A 27 -3.63 6.39 -1.41
CA SER A 27 -2.87 6.22 -2.65
C SER A 27 -1.40 6.45 -2.38
N SER A 28 -0.56 5.89 -3.22
CA SER A 28 0.89 6.04 -3.07
C SER A 28 1.57 5.65 -4.37
N PHE A 29 2.87 5.84 -4.42
CA PHE A 29 3.67 5.48 -5.58
C PHE A 29 4.85 4.63 -5.14
N GLN A 30 5.50 4.01 -6.11
CA GLN A 30 6.50 2.97 -5.84
C GLN A 30 7.58 3.42 -4.85
N ARG A 31 8.15 4.58 -5.06
CA ARG A 31 9.25 5.05 -4.22
C ARG A 31 8.79 5.33 -2.80
N GLU A 32 7.62 5.92 -2.66
CA GLU A 32 7.09 6.19 -1.33
C GLU A 32 6.84 4.89 -0.59
N LEU A 33 6.24 3.92 -1.26
CA LEU A 33 6.00 2.61 -0.64
C LEU A 33 7.30 1.91 -0.29
N ALA A 34 8.29 1.98 -1.17
CA ALA A 34 9.58 1.35 -0.89
C ALA A 34 10.21 1.93 0.36
N ARG A 35 10.17 3.25 0.48
CA ARG A 35 10.72 3.93 1.64
C ARG A 35 9.93 3.60 2.90
N LEU A 36 8.61 3.66 2.80
CA LEU A 36 7.75 3.38 3.95
C LEU A 36 7.95 1.97 4.48
N LEU A 37 8.07 1.00 3.58
CA LEU A 37 8.16 -0.40 3.95
C LEU A 37 9.59 -0.88 4.15
N ASP A 38 10.56 -0.02 3.86
CA ASP A 38 11.97 -0.37 3.94
C ASP A 38 12.29 -1.58 3.07
N ARG A 39 11.88 -1.50 1.82
CA ARG A 39 12.11 -2.52 0.80
C ARG A 39 12.68 -1.86 -0.44
N SER A 40 13.38 -2.64 -1.25
CA SER A 40 13.91 -2.08 -2.50
C SER A 40 12.77 -1.73 -3.45
N PRO A 41 12.95 -0.71 -4.29
CA PRO A 41 11.93 -0.37 -5.26
C PRO A 41 11.55 -1.51 -6.20
N SER A 42 12.51 -2.35 -6.58
CA SER A 42 12.21 -3.46 -7.48
C SER A 42 11.31 -4.50 -6.82
N VAL A 43 11.50 -4.75 -5.53
CA VAL A 43 10.65 -5.69 -4.79
C VAL A 43 9.24 -5.14 -4.69
N VAL A 44 9.11 -3.85 -4.43
CA VAL A 44 7.80 -3.20 -4.35
C VAL A 44 7.13 -3.21 -5.73
N GLN A 45 7.90 -2.93 -6.78
CA GLN A 45 7.36 -2.94 -8.14
C GLN A 45 6.78 -4.31 -8.49
N LYS A 46 7.51 -5.36 -8.14
CA LYS A 46 7.04 -6.71 -8.41
C LYS A 46 5.74 -7.01 -7.66
N ALA A 47 5.68 -6.59 -6.39
CA ALA A 47 4.47 -6.80 -5.59
C ALA A 47 3.29 -6.02 -6.19
N LEU A 48 3.50 -4.77 -6.57
CA LEU A 48 2.46 -3.96 -7.18
C LEU A 48 1.95 -4.57 -8.47
N GLY A 49 2.88 -5.06 -9.31
CA GLY A 49 2.49 -5.68 -10.56
C GLY A 49 1.62 -6.92 -10.35
N GLY A 50 1.98 -7.74 -9.37
CA GLY A 50 1.18 -8.92 -9.05
C GLY A 50 -0.19 -8.56 -8.51
N LEU A 51 -0.24 -7.59 -7.61
CA LEU A 51 -1.51 -7.16 -7.03
C LEU A 51 -2.42 -6.52 -8.09
N GLU A 52 -1.82 -5.81 -9.02
CA GLU A 52 -2.59 -5.21 -10.11
C GLU A 52 -3.17 -6.28 -11.03
N ARG A 53 -2.35 -7.30 -11.36
CA ARG A 53 -2.83 -8.43 -12.17
C ARG A 53 -3.98 -9.16 -11.49
N ASP A 54 -3.90 -9.29 -10.17
CA ASP A 54 -4.92 -10.00 -9.41
C ASP A 54 -6.15 -9.14 -9.12
N GLY A 55 -6.13 -7.89 -9.55
CA GLY A 55 -7.30 -7.01 -9.39
C GLY A 55 -7.46 -6.36 -8.04
N LEU A 56 -6.47 -6.50 -7.15
CA LEU A 56 -6.56 -5.90 -5.82
C LEU A 56 -6.13 -4.43 -5.81
N VAL A 57 -5.28 -4.05 -6.74
CA VAL A 57 -4.71 -2.71 -6.81
C VAL A 57 -4.90 -2.18 -8.22
N SER A 58 -5.17 -0.89 -8.32
CA SER A 58 -5.21 -0.21 -9.61
C SER A 58 -4.16 0.90 -9.63
N GLY A 59 -3.60 1.14 -10.82
CA GLY A 59 -2.61 2.17 -11.02
C GLY A 59 -3.07 3.15 -12.09
N ARG A 60 -2.68 4.39 -11.93
CA ARG A 60 -2.94 5.42 -12.93
C ARG A 60 -1.75 6.34 -13.03
N SER A 61 -1.58 6.96 -14.18
CA SER A 61 -0.49 7.89 -14.38
C SER A 61 -0.91 9.29 -13.97
N VAL A 62 -0.06 9.93 -13.16
CA VAL A 62 -0.24 11.31 -12.77
C VAL A 62 1.08 12.00 -13.12
N GLY A 63 1.07 12.75 -14.22
CA GLY A 63 2.33 13.24 -14.77
C GLY A 63 3.22 12.08 -15.17
N ARG A 64 4.42 12.04 -14.64
CA ARG A 64 5.37 10.96 -14.90
C ARG A 64 5.36 9.89 -13.82
N THR A 65 4.48 10.01 -12.87
CA THR A 65 4.44 9.11 -11.73
C THR A 65 3.24 8.20 -11.86
N ARG A 66 3.44 6.91 -11.60
CA ARG A 66 2.32 5.99 -11.53
C ARG A 66 1.88 5.88 -10.09
N VAL A 67 0.60 6.19 -9.87
CA VAL A 67 0.01 6.23 -8.53
C VAL A 67 -0.90 5.02 -8.39
N TYR A 68 -0.79 4.36 -7.26
CA TYR A 68 -1.53 3.13 -6.97
C TYR A 68 -2.49 3.34 -5.82
N SER A 69 -3.59 2.61 -5.86
CA SER A 69 -4.57 2.57 -4.78
C SER A 69 -5.21 1.19 -4.76
N LEU A 70 -5.94 0.89 -3.69
CA LEU A 70 -6.78 -0.28 -3.73
C LEU A 70 -7.78 -0.11 -4.87
N ASN A 71 -8.06 -1.21 -5.57
CA ASN A 71 -8.93 -1.15 -6.74
C ASN A 71 -10.36 -0.88 -6.29
N PRO A 72 -10.93 0.29 -6.65
CA PRO A 72 -12.30 0.62 -6.21
C PRO A 72 -13.37 -0.29 -6.80
N ARG A 73 -13.02 -1.07 -7.82
CA ARG A 73 -13.95 -2.00 -8.44
C ARG A 73 -13.75 -3.44 -7.96
N TYR A 74 -12.86 -3.66 -6.99
CA TYR A 74 -12.68 -5.00 -6.47
C TYR A 74 -13.98 -5.46 -5.83
N PHE A 75 -14.41 -6.68 -6.17
CA PHE A 75 -15.76 -7.14 -5.80
C PHE A 75 -15.97 -7.21 -4.29
N ALA A 76 -14.91 -7.42 -3.52
CA ALA A 76 -14.98 -7.49 -2.07
C ALA A 76 -14.19 -6.37 -1.42
N LEU A 77 -14.30 -5.15 -1.95
CA LEU A 77 -13.48 -4.03 -1.50
C LEU A 77 -13.70 -3.73 -0.02
N GLN A 78 -14.95 -3.70 0.43
CA GLN A 78 -15.23 -3.37 1.83
C GLN A 78 -14.66 -4.40 2.77
N GLU A 79 -14.78 -5.67 2.40
CA GLU A 79 -14.22 -6.76 3.20
C GLU A 79 -12.70 -6.68 3.20
N LEU A 80 -12.11 -6.38 2.05
CA LEU A 80 -10.67 -6.21 1.96
C LEU A 80 -10.21 -5.08 2.86
N GLN A 81 -10.86 -3.94 2.79
CA GLN A 81 -10.50 -2.80 3.62
C GLN A 81 -10.61 -3.11 5.10
N ALA A 82 -11.66 -3.82 5.49
CA ALA A 82 -11.82 -4.21 6.90
C ALA A 82 -10.71 -5.13 7.37
N PHE A 83 -10.34 -6.09 6.52
CA PHE A 83 -9.25 -7.01 6.86
C PHE A 83 -7.92 -6.28 6.98
N LEU A 84 -7.62 -5.41 6.02
CA LEU A 84 -6.38 -4.66 6.05
C LEU A 84 -6.32 -3.73 7.26
N SER A 85 -7.44 -3.15 7.63
CA SER A 85 -7.51 -2.30 8.82
C SER A 85 -7.17 -3.09 10.07
N ARG A 86 -7.62 -4.32 10.17
CA ARG A 86 -7.28 -5.18 11.31
C ARG A 86 -5.79 -5.47 11.37
N ILE A 87 -5.18 -5.75 10.20
CA ILE A 87 -3.74 -5.98 10.17
C ILE A 87 -3.01 -4.70 10.58
N ALA A 88 -3.46 -3.56 10.08
CA ALA A 88 -2.83 -2.28 10.39
C ALA A 88 -2.88 -1.99 11.90
N ASP A 89 -3.98 -2.34 12.55
CA ASP A 89 -4.10 -2.13 13.99
C ASP A 89 -3.03 -2.88 14.77
N ALA A 90 -2.55 -3.98 14.23
CA ALA A 90 -1.53 -4.79 14.87
C ALA A 90 -0.11 -4.35 14.51
N ASP A 91 0.05 -3.42 13.58
CA ASP A 91 1.36 -2.96 13.14
C ASP A 91 1.52 -1.48 13.43
N THR A 92 1.86 -1.18 14.67
CA THR A 92 1.92 0.21 15.12
C THR A 92 3.03 1.00 14.43
N THR A 93 4.13 0.35 14.09
CA THR A 93 5.23 1.03 13.41
C THR A 93 4.79 1.51 12.03
N LEU A 94 4.13 0.66 11.27
CA LEU A 94 3.67 1.03 9.95
C LEU A 94 2.61 2.13 10.03
N ARG A 95 1.70 2.02 10.99
CA ARG A 95 0.69 3.05 11.18
C ARG A 95 1.31 4.41 11.49
N GLN A 96 2.32 4.43 12.35
CA GLN A 96 2.99 5.68 12.69
C GLN A 96 3.70 6.28 11.48
N ARG A 97 4.39 5.46 10.72
CA ARG A 97 5.09 5.95 9.53
C ARG A 97 4.11 6.50 8.49
N ALA A 98 3.00 5.82 8.30
CA ALA A 98 1.99 6.27 7.35
C ALA A 98 1.35 7.58 7.83
N ALA A 99 1.11 7.70 9.14
CA ALA A 99 0.54 8.92 9.70
C ALA A 99 1.48 10.10 9.49
N GLU A 100 2.78 9.89 9.63
CA GLU A 100 3.74 10.95 9.39
C GLU A 100 3.73 11.40 7.94
N LEU A 101 3.65 10.46 7.02
CA LEU A 101 3.58 10.80 5.61
C LEU A 101 2.33 11.61 5.30
N ARG A 102 1.22 11.26 5.89
CA ARG A 102 -0.03 11.99 5.63
C ARG A 102 0.01 13.39 6.18
N ARG A 103 0.75 13.62 7.25
CA ARG A 103 0.86 14.97 7.82
C ARG A 103 1.80 15.85 7.03
N ARG A 104 2.72 15.29 6.27
CA ARG A 104 3.68 16.06 5.50
C ARG A 104 3.09 16.44 4.16
N PRO A 105 3.34 17.67 3.69
CA PRO A 105 2.98 18.00 2.32
C PRO A 105 3.76 17.12 1.35
N ARG A 106 3.06 16.55 0.40
CA ARG A 106 3.71 15.77 -0.64
C ARG A 106 4.13 16.69 -1.76
N ARG A 107 5.34 16.50 -2.24
CA ARG A 107 5.80 17.30 -3.35
C ARG A 107 5.12 16.93 -4.64
N THR A 108 5.05 15.63 -4.88
CA THR A 108 4.51 15.11 -6.12
C THR A 108 3.01 15.32 -6.16
N GLY A 109 2.56 15.91 -7.25
CA GLY A 109 1.13 16.12 -7.44
C GLY A 109 0.52 17.14 -6.52
N LYS A 110 1.34 17.90 -5.83
CA LYS A 110 0.82 18.87 -4.90
C LYS A 110 0.66 20.22 -5.60
N PRO A 111 -0.54 20.71 -5.73
CA PRO A 111 -0.75 22.07 -6.25
C PRO A 111 -0.37 23.06 -5.18
N LEU A 112 0.05 24.20 -5.57
CA LEU A 112 0.39 25.24 -4.60
C LEU A 112 -0.55 26.42 -4.68
#